data_efb7e95a082f0266ff495c7b96ebd8c4
#
_entry.id   efb7e95a082f0266ff495c7b96ebd8c4
#
_cell.length_a   1.000
_cell.length_b   1.000
_cell.length_c   1.000
_cell.angle_alpha   90.00
_cell.angle_beta   90.00
_cell.angle_gamma   90.00
#
_symmetry.space_group_name_H-M   'P 1'
#
loop_
_entity.id
_entity.type
_entity.pdbx_description
1 polymer ?
#
loop_
_entity_poly.entity_id
_entity_poly.type
_entity_poly.pdbx_seq_one_letter_code
_entity_poly.pdbx_strand_id
1 'polypeptide(L)'
;AEVRRTEASVKIQTPPPPGGSLLIYSTVRSRSYQPSAREIPPESSHPARGSRCLPRRPCGCAGSSKGAPRFCSRFYFCLPCKQRFRRTGHAEVLVMATANGLVHASAKKPLFTFGIIADVQYADIPDGRSFLGVPRYYRHSISVLQRAVSTWNKQGNIKFSINFGDTIDGFCPKDKSLWAMQKVLDEFEKFDGPTYHMFGNHCLYNLPRSKLVALLKMPTGSDRAYYDFSPCPEYRFVVLDAYDFSALGWPQDHPVTAAAMKLLDEKNPNTDKNSPDGLVDVDRRFVKFNGAVGKEQLSWLNDVLQDASDRRQNVVLCSHLPMDPGAVYPAALMWNYDEVMAIVRRYNCVRACFAGHDHKGGYSVDSHGVHHRTLEAALECPPGTSAFGHIEAYPDKLLLVGSDGMADTEMCFRSSDRAAL
;
A
#
# COMPACT_ATOMS: atom_id res chain seq x y z
N ALA A 1 -29.76 38.41 -52.76
CA ALA A 1 -30.29 38.30 -51.39
C ALA A 1 -29.15 38.65 -50.41
N GLU A 2 -29.23 39.87 -49.87
CA GLU A 2 -28.28 40.47 -48.94
C GLU A 2 -28.36 39.81 -47.58
N VAL A 3 -27.20 39.44 -47.07
CA VAL A 3 -27.05 39.01 -45.64
C VAL A 3 -26.53 40.21 -44.84
N ARG A 4 -27.37 40.78 -44.01
CA ARG A 4 -27.01 41.83 -43.05
C ARG A 4 -26.21 41.19 -41.90
N ARG A 5 -24.98 41.68 -41.68
CA ARG A 5 -24.21 41.50 -40.47
C ARG A 5 -24.69 42.51 -39.43
N THR A 6 -25.09 42.01 -38.25
CA THR A 6 -25.26 42.82 -37.04
C THR A 6 -24.03 42.67 -36.15
N GLU A 7 -23.28 43.76 -36.04
CA GLU A 7 -22.18 43.92 -35.06
C GLU A 7 -22.78 44.23 -33.69
N ALA A 8 -22.49 43.39 -32.71
CA ALA A 8 -22.80 43.66 -31.31
C ALA A 8 -21.55 44.24 -30.62
N SER A 9 -21.62 45.55 -30.28
CA SER A 9 -20.58 46.28 -29.56
C SER A 9 -20.62 45.90 -28.08
N VAL A 10 -19.58 45.30 -27.56
CA VAL A 10 -19.35 45.07 -26.12
C VAL A 10 -18.72 46.32 -25.54
N LYS A 11 -19.43 47.01 -24.67
CA LYS A 11 -18.89 48.10 -23.84
C LYS A 11 -18.08 47.52 -22.68
N ILE A 12 -16.77 47.78 -22.68
CA ILE A 12 -15.89 47.52 -21.54
C ILE A 12 -16.09 48.67 -20.55
N GLN A 13 -16.59 48.37 -19.34
CA GLN A 13 -16.59 49.29 -18.20
C GLN A 13 -15.30 49.13 -17.41
N THR A 14 -14.57 50.21 -17.26
CA THR A 14 -13.41 50.36 -16.40
C THR A 14 -13.82 50.47 -14.92
N PRO A 15 -13.07 49.90 -13.96
CA PRO A 15 -13.36 50.05 -12.54
C PRO A 15 -12.88 51.42 -12.00
N PRO A 16 -13.51 51.95 -10.91
CA PRO A 16 -13.12 53.19 -10.29
C PRO A 16 -11.88 53.07 -9.40
N PRO A 17 -11.21 54.19 -9.09
CA PRO A 17 -9.96 54.23 -8.35
C PRO A 17 -10.13 54.03 -6.83
N PRO A 18 -9.06 53.62 -6.11
CA PRO A 18 -9.13 53.28 -4.68
C PRO A 18 -8.99 54.51 -3.80
N GLY A 19 -9.79 54.57 -2.75
CA GLY A 19 -9.65 55.57 -1.70
C GLY A 19 -10.49 55.22 -0.47
N GLY A 20 -9.86 55.13 0.69
CA GLY A 20 -10.52 55.24 1.98
C GLY A 20 -10.36 54.05 2.92
N SER A 21 -9.37 54.15 3.78
CA SER A 21 -9.08 53.26 4.92
C SER A 21 -10.23 53.21 5.93
N LEU A 22 -10.53 52.00 6.42
CA LEU A 22 -10.93 51.79 7.81
C LEU A 22 -10.39 50.47 8.33
N LEU A 23 -9.37 50.57 9.17
CA LEU A 23 -8.77 49.48 9.91
C LEU A 23 -9.73 49.06 11.05
N ILE A 24 -10.22 47.85 11.02
CA ILE A 24 -10.74 47.17 12.21
C ILE A 24 -9.87 45.97 12.49
N TYR A 25 -8.96 46.10 13.45
CA TYR A 25 -8.21 45.01 14.02
C TYR A 25 -9.11 44.19 14.95
N SER A 26 -9.46 42.97 14.58
CA SER A 26 -9.87 41.96 15.53
C SER A 26 -8.73 40.98 15.74
N THR A 27 -8.06 41.14 16.88
CA THR A 27 -7.04 40.24 17.37
C THR A 27 -7.71 38.94 17.82
N VAL A 28 -7.62 37.90 17.01
CA VAL A 28 -7.83 36.51 17.47
C VAL A 28 -6.53 36.00 18.03
N ARG A 29 -6.43 35.91 19.36
CA ARG A 29 -5.32 35.24 20.05
C ARG A 29 -5.38 33.74 19.73
N SER A 30 -4.42 33.27 18.96
CA SER A 30 -4.10 31.84 18.88
C SER A 30 -3.49 31.38 20.20
N ARG A 31 -4.20 30.56 20.96
CA ARG A 31 -3.61 29.80 22.08
C ARG A 31 -2.76 28.69 21.50
N SER A 32 -1.46 28.85 21.61
CA SER A 32 -0.48 27.78 21.49
C SER A 32 -0.69 26.76 22.61
N TYR A 33 -1.04 25.55 22.26
CA TYR A 33 -1.08 24.42 23.17
C TYR A 33 0.35 23.92 23.39
N GLN A 34 0.92 24.19 24.57
CA GLN A 34 2.10 23.52 25.06
C GLN A 34 1.66 22.34 25.93
N PRO A 35 2.15 21.11 25.70
CA PRO A 35 1.90 20.02 26.64
C PRO A 35 2.72 20.24 27.92
N SER A 36 2.04 20.36 29.04
CA SER A 36 2.66 20.38 30.36
C SER A 36 3.32 19.05 30.68
N ALA A 37 4.61 19.09 30.94
CA ALA A 37 5.35 17.98 31.55
C ALA A 37 4.75 17.75 32.96
N ARG A 38 4.21 16.56 33.19
CA ARG A 38 3.89 16.08 34.54
C ARG A 38 5.20 15.58 35.17
N GLU A 39 5.62 16.28 36.21
CA GLU A 39 6.68 15.84 37.10
C GLU A 39 6.28 14.54 37.82
N ILE A 40 7.17 13.55 37.77
CA ILE A 40 7.11 12.31 38.57
C ILE A 40 7.70 12.63 39.92
N PRO A 41 7.02 12.35 41.05
CA PRO A 41 7.62 12.54 42.38
C PRO A 41 8.69 11.47 42.66
N PRO A 42 9.73 11.77 43.47
CA PRO A 42 10.83 10.86 43.74
C PRO A 42 10.41 9.72 44.67
N GLU A 43 10.81 8.49 44.29
CA GLU A 43 10.68 7.30 45.13
C GLU A 43 11.48 7.43 46.41
N SER A 44 10.83 7.21 47.56
CA SER A 44 11.43 7.09 48.87
C SER A 44 12.08 5.73 49.06
N SER A 45 13.36 5.75 49.36
CA SER A 45 14.16 4.63 49.80
C SER A 45 13.72 4.09 51.16
N HIS A 46 13.44 2.80 51.28
CA HIS A 46 13.58 2.05 52.55
C HIS A 46 14.00 0.58 52.28
N PRO A 47 14.69 -0.07 53.28
CA PRO A 47 15.75 -1.02 52.99
C PRO A 47 15.35 -2.50 53.06
N ALA A 48 16.21 -3.31 52.46
CA ALA A 48 16.18 -4.76 52.40
C ALA A 48 16.04 -5.47 53.73
N ARG A 49 15.17 -6.47 53.81
CA ARG A 49 15.34 -7.60 54.77
C ARG A 49 15.37 -8.91 53.98
N GLY A 50 16.48 -9.58 54.11
CA GLY A 50 16.72 -10.88 53.53
C GLY A 50 15.90 -11.99 54.20
N SER A 51 15.55 -13.00 53.42
CA SER A 51 15.18 -14.32 53.93
C SER A 51 15.79 -15.38 53.02
N ARG A 52 16.47 -16.29 53.71
CA ARG A 52 17.34 -17.37 53.22
C ARG A 52 16.54 -18.47 52.53
N CYS A 53 17.08 -18.99 51.48
CA CYS A 53 16.76 -20.28 50.90
C CYS A 53 17.20 -21.43 51.83
N LEU A 54 16.37 -22.45 51.94
CA LEU A 54 16.78 -23.80 52.33
C LEU A 54 16.15 -24.82 51.39
N PRO A 55 16.90 -25.89 51.06
CA PRO A 55 16.48 -26.88 50.06
C PRO A 55 15.72 -28.03 50.72
N ARG A 56 14.74 -28.60 50.05
CA ARG A 56 14.16 -29.90 50.43
C ARG A 56 14.46 -30.94 49.37
N ARG A 57 15.04 -32.05 49.90
CA ARG A 57 15.34 -33.31 49.24
C ARG A 57 14.08 -34.21 49.08
N PRO A 58 14.20 -35.31 48.33
CA PRO A 58 13.06 -36.08 47.78
C PRO A 58 12.65 -37.27 48.66
N CYS A 59 11.43 -37.70 48.47
CA CYS A 59 10.96 -39.05 48.82
C CYS A 59 10.21 -39.58 47.58
N GLY A 60 10.41 -40.69 47.20
CA GLY A 60 10.72 -42.07 47.19
C GLY A 60 9.54 -42.98 47.39
N CYS A 61 9.52 -44.08 46.59
CA CYS A 61 8.71 -45.33 46.63
C CYS A 61 7.49 -45.35 45.71
N ALA A 62 7.51 -46.12 44.67
CA ALA A 62 7.55 -47.59 44.46
C ALA A 62 6.15 -48.18 44.12
N GLY A 63 6.07 -48.87 43.01
CA GLY A 63 5.04 -49.89 42.85
C GLY A 63 4.44 -50.07 41.43
N SER A 64 5.06 -50.91 40.65
CA SER A 64 4.60 -52.03 39.81
C SER A 64 3.61 -51.83 38.68
N SER A 65 4.08 -52.11 37.50
CA SER A 65 3.79 -53.20 36.57
C SER A 65 2.81 -52.97 35.39
N LYS A 66 3.36 -53.29 34.24
CA LYS A 66 2.78 -53.89 33.01
C LYS A 66 2.28 -52.99 31.87
N GLY A 67 3.00 -53.11 30.73
CA GLY A 67 2.39 -53.05 29.40
C GLY A 67 3.00 -52.04 28.43
N ALA A 68 3.97 -52.43 27.67
CA ALA A 68 4.50 -51.71 26.47
C ALA A 68 3.46 -51.72 25.33
N PRO A 69 3.62 -50.90 24.23
CA PRO A 69 4.85 -50.71 23.52
C PRO A 69 5.26 -49.27 23.17
N ARG A 70 6.53 -49.13 22.90
CA ARG A 70 7.29 -47.95 22.54
C ARG A 70 6.94 -47.44 21.14
N PHE A 71 6.60 -46.14 21.06
CA PHE A 71 6.88 -45.36 19.84
C PHE A 71 7.86 -44.24 20.20
N CYS A 72 9.03 -44.32 19.61
CA CYS A 72 10.13 -43.40 19.77
C CYS A 72 10.01 -42.32 18.68
N SER A 73 9.52 -41.13 18.99
CA SER A 73 9.61 -39.97 18.12
C SER A 73 10.79 -39.12 18.54
N ARG A 74 11.94 -39.30 17.84
CA ARG A 74 13.06 -38.35 17.93
C ARG A 74 12.72 -37.11 17.10
N PHE A 75 12.47 -36.00 17.78
CA PHE A 75 12.52 -34.67 17.15
C PHE A 75 13.99 -34.28 16.99
N TYR A 76 14.47 -34.26 15.74
CA TYR A 76 15.69 -33.58 15.37
C TYR A 76 15.37 -32.12 15.10
N PHE A 77 15.86 -31.22 15.97
CA PHE A 77 16.00 -29.81 15.66
C PHE A 77 17.10 -29.65 14.63
N CYS A 78 16.72 -29.30 13.39
CA CYS A 78 17.67 -28.90 12.38
C CYS A 78 17.84 -27.38 12.43
N LEU A 79 19.01 -26.92 12.84
CA LEU A 79 19.41 -25.51 12.78
C LEU A 79 19.47 -25.05 11.31
N PRO A 80 19.01 -23.86 10.95
CA PRO A 80 19.12 -23.37 9.60
C PRO A 80 20.58 -23.03 9.27
N CYS A 81 21.13 -23.74 8.30
CA CYS A 81 22.41 -23.44 7.70
C CYS A 81 22.29 -22.15 6.89
N LYS A 82 22.92 -21.06 7.36
CA LYS A 82 23.07 -19.82 6.59
C LYS A 82 24.07 -20.05 5.47
N GLN A 83 23.63 -20.47 4.30
CA GLN A 83 24.44 -20.39 3.10
C GLN A 83 24.28 -18.99 2.46
N ARG A 84 25.38 -18.23 2.49
CA ARG A 84 25.55 -17.00 1.73
C ARG A 84 25.69 -17.36 0.26
N PHE A 85 24.65 -17.17 -0.54
CA PHE A 85 24.78 -17.22 -2.00
C PHE A 85 25.47 -15.94 -2.50
N ARG A 86 26.63 -16.09 -3.11
CA ARG A 86 27.25 -15.05 -3.95
C ARG A 86 26.52 -15.03 -5.29
N ARG A 87 25.93 -13.89 -5.65
CA ARG A 87 25.36 -13.65 -6.99
C ARG A 87 26.50 -13.60 -8.00
N THR A 88 26.58 -14.60 -8.87
CA THR A 88 27.22 -14.51 -10.17
C THR A 88 26.13 -14.59 -11.22
N GLY A 89 26.03 -13.55 -12.06
CA GLY A 89 24.98 -13.43 -13.07
C GLY A 89 25.17 -14.39 -14.23
N HIS A 90 24.71 -15.62 -14.05
CA HIS A 90 24.52 -16.57 -15.15
C HIS A 90 23.20 -17.32 -14.89
N ALA A 91 22.39 -17.46 -15.93
CA ALA A 91 21.16 -18.22 -15.90
C ALA A 91 21.47 -19.66 -15.45
N GLU A 92 21.02 -20.04 -14.25
CA GLU A 92 21.15 -21.42 -13.80
C GLU A 92 20.17 -22.32 -14.56
N VAL A 93 20.75 -23.31 -15.27
CA VAL A 93 20.01 -24.41 -15.89
C VAL A 93 19.75 -25.43 -14.79
N LEU A 94 18.51 -25.59 -14.35
CA LEU A 94 18.11 -26.65 -13.43
C LEU A 94 18.13 -28.00 -14.20
N VAL A 95 19.10 -28.84 -13.91
CA VAL A 95 19.20 -30.18 -14.49
C VAL A 95 18.50 -31.19 -13.58
N MET A 96 17.32 -31.66 -13.99
CA MET A 96 16.66 -32.80 -13.34
C MET A 96 17.06 -34.10 -14.05
N ALA A 97 17.80 -34.98 -13.38
CA ALA A 97 18.12 -36.30 -13.87
C ALA A 97 16.94 -37.26 -13.62
N THR A 98 16.29 -37.70 -14.68
CA THR A 98 15.38 -38.84 -14.63
C THR A 98 16.07 -40.07 -15.21
N ALA A 99 15.62 -41.28 -14.83
CA ALA A 99 16.24 -42.56 -15.23
C ALA A 99 16.31 -42.78 -16.77
N ASN A 100 15.74 -41.87 -17.58
CA ASN A 100 15.67 -42.02 -19.05
C ASN A 100 16.13 -40.75 -19.82
N GLY A 101 17.07 -39.99 -19.29
CA GLY A 101 17.68 -38.88 -20.04
C GLY A 101 17.57 -37.52 -19.34
N LEU A 102 18.55 -36.67 -19.60
CA LEU A 102 18.61 -35.27 -19.15
C LEU A 102 17.58 -34.45 -19.92
N VAL A 103 16.48 -34.08 -19.26
CA VAL A 103 15.54 -33.07 -19.79
C VAL A 103 16.03 -31.70 -19.35
N HIS A 104 16.59 -30.92 -20.27
CA HIS A 104 16.83 -29.50 -20.04
C HIS A 104 15.48 -28.78 -20.00
N ALA A 105 14.95 -28.52 -18.80
CA ALA A 105 13.86 -27.60 -18.64
C ALA A 105 14.38 -26.19 -18.93
N SER A 106 14.14 -25.67 -20.13
CA SER A 106 14.36 -24.26 -20.44
C SER A 106 13.55 -23.43 -19.44
N ALA A 107 14.21 -22.59 -18.64
CA ALA A 107 13.53 -21.66 -17.75
C ALA A 107 12.60 -20.79 -18.61
N LYS A 108 11.29 -20.88 -18.37
CA LYS A 108 10.30 -20.06 -19.09
C LYS A 108 10.65 -18.60 -18.89
N LYS A 109 10.74 -17.83 -19.97
CA LYS A 109 10.90 -16.38 -19.88
C LYS A 109 9.58 -15.74 -19.42
N PRO A 110 9.62 -14.68 -18.60
CA PRO A 110 8.41 -13.91 -18.28
C PRO A 110 7.84 -13.29 -19.56
N LEU A 111 6.52 -13.13 -19.61
CA LEU A 111 5.82 -12.39 -20.67
C LEU A 111 6.23 -10.91 -20.66
N PHE A 112 6.35 -10.36 -19.47
CA PHE A 112 6.87 -9.01 -19.20
C PHE A 112 7.31 -8.91 -17.74
N THR A 113 7.99 -7.80 -17.42
CA THR A 113 8.42 -7.46 -16.06
C THR A 113 8.02 -6.01 -15.77
N PHE A 114 7.61 -5.72 -14.52
CA PHE A 114 7.24 -4.37 -14.11
C PHE A 114 7.77 -4.01 -12.72
N GLY A 115 8.09 -2.73 -12.52
CA GLY A 115 8.59 -2.21 -11.24
C GLY A 115 7.49 -1.89 -10.27
N ILE A 116 7.74 -2.02 -8.96
CA ILE A 116 6.81 -1.66 -7.88
C ILE A 116 7.51 -0.94 -6.74
N ILE A 117 6.84 0.08 -6.20
CA ILE A 117 7.23 0.80 -4.99
C ILE A 117 5.98 1.35 -4.30
N ALA A 118 5.97 1.41 -2.96
CA ALA A 118 4.88 1.94 -2.16
C ALA A 118 5.40 2.93 -1.11
N ASP A 119 4.55 3.87 -0.72
CA ASP A 119 4.70 4.70 0.47
C ASP A 119 6.08 5.38 0.55
N VAL A 120 6.43 6.12 -0.51
CA VAL A 120 7.65 6.96 -0.54
C VAL A 120 7.56 8.04 0.53
N GLN A 121 6.39 8.64 0.71
CA GLN A 121 6.07 9.62 1.76
C GLN A 121 7.18 10.65 2.00
N TYR A 122 7.71 11.21 0.91
CA TYR A 122 8.74 12.21 0.99
C TYR A 122 8.23 13.50 1.66
N ALA A 123 9.04 14.03 2.56
CA ALA A 123 8.91 15.40 3.06
C ALA A 123 10.29 15.96 3.44
N ASP A 124 10.49 17.27 3.24
CA ASP A 124 11.71 17.95 3.67
C ASP A 124 11.61 18.37 5.15
N ILE A 125 11.51 17.37 6.03
CA ILE A 125 11.42 17.53 7.49
C ILE A 125 12.43 16.58 8.17
N PRO A 126 12.78 16.79 9.43
CA PRO A 126 13.56 15.84 10.22
C PRO A 126 12.89 14.48 10.31
N ASP A 127 13.70 13.42 10.42
CA ASP A 127 13.22 12.08 10.65
C ASP A 127 12.34 11.98 11.90
N GLY A 128 11.37 11.08 11.88
CA GLY A 128 10.38 10.93 12.93
C GLY A 128 10.07 9.48 13.24
N ARG A 129 8.89 9.28 13.82
CA ARG A 129 8.36 7.96 14.13
C ARG A 129 6.87 7.89 13.81
N SER A 130 6.39 6.71 13.45
CA SER A 130 4.96 6.41 13.36
C SER A 130 4.30 6.47 14.75
N PHE A 131 2.98 6.42 14.79
CA PHE A 131 2.22 6.28 16.04
C PHE A 131 2.63 5.03 16.83
N LEU A 132 3.06 3.96 16.18
CA LEU A 132 3.56 2.73 16.78
C LEU A 132 5.07 2.79 17.11
N GLY A 133 5.71 3.95 16.96
CA GLY A 133 7.12 4.14 17.27
C GLY A 133 8.11 3.67 16.21
N VAL A 134 7.64 3.22 15.03
CA VAL A 134 8.49 2.80 13.92
C VAL A 134 9.19 4.02 13.31
N PRO A 135 10.54 3.99 13.11
CA PRO A 135 11.27 5.10 12.50
C PRO A 135 10.78 5.44 11.09
N ARG A 136 10.74 6.73 10.76
CA ARG A 136 10.36 7.26 9.45
C ARG A 136 11.42 8.21 8.94
N TYR A 137 11.96 7.93 7.75
CA TYR A 137 13.11 8.59 7.15
C TYR A 137 12.67 9.50 5.99
N TYR A 138 11.94 10.58 6.30
CA TYR A 138 11.22 11.43 5.34
C TYR A 138 12.08 11.98 4.21
N ARG A 139 13.30 12.50 4.54
CA ARG A 139 14.22 13.02 3.50
C ARG A 139 14.92 11.91 2.74
N HIS A 140 15.12 10.77 3.39
CA HIS A 140 15.86 9.66 2.81
C HIS A 140 15.00 8.82 1.84
N SER A 141 13.70 8.81 2.03
CA SER A 141 12.77 7.97 1.24
C SER A 141 12.86 8.20 -0.28
N ILE A 142 13.12 9.43 -0.72
CA ILE A 142 13.34 9.74 -2.13
C ILE A 142 14.57 9.01 -2.70
N SER A 143 15.60 8.74 -1.88
CA SER A 143 16.77 7.99 -2.31
C SER A 143 16.46 6.51 -2.54
N VAL A 144 15.42 5.97 -1.88
CA VAL A 144 14.90 4.63 -2.18
C VAL A 144 14.31 4.60 -3.58
N LEU A 145 13.49 5.60 -3.94
CA LEU A 145 12.93 5.75 -5.28
C LEU A 145 14.04 5.92 -6.34
N GLN A 146 15.06 6.75 -6.08
CA GLN A 146 16.19 6.93 -6.98
C GLN A 146 16.92 5.62 -7.27
N ARG A 147 17.12 4.79 -6.25
CA ARG A 147 17.71 3.44 -6.41
C ARG A 147 16.78 2.52 -7.19
N ALA A 148 15.47 2.58 -6.94
CA ALA A 148 14.47 1.79 -7.67
C ALA A 148 14.54 2.09 -9.17
N VAL A 149 14.40 3.36 -9.56
CA VAL A 149 14.46 3.82 -10.95
C VAL A 149 15.79 3.44 -11.61
N SER A 150 16.92 3.70 -10.93
CA SER A 150 18.24 3.30 -11.44
C SER A 150 18.36 1.77 -11.66
N THR A 151 17.78 0.99 -10.76
CA THR A 151 17.81 -0.48 -10.87
C THR A 151 16.94 -0.97 -12.03
N TRP A 152 15.73 -0.42 -12.16
CA TRP A 152 14.81 -0.77 -13.24
C TRP A 152 15.38 -0.41 -14.62
N ASN A 153 15.97 0.78 -14.79
CA ASN A 153 16.62 1.18 -16.05
C ASN A 153 17.81 0.26 -16.39
N LYS A 154 18.65 -0.09 -15.38
CA LYS A 154 19.78 -1.02 -15.58
C LYS A 154 19.37 -2.43 -15.98
N GLN A 155 18.21 -2.90 -15.52
CA GLN A 155 17.69 -4.19 -15.94
C GLN A 155 17.28 -4.22 -17.41
N GLY A 156 16.81 -3.08 -17.96
CA GLY A 156 16.48 -2.87 -19.36
C GLY A 156 15.28 -3.68 -19.89
N ASN A 157 14.60 -4.45 -19.04
CA ASN A 157 13.45 -5.27 -19.38
C ASN A 157 12.18 -4.90 -18.59
N ILE A 158 12.23 -3.87 -17.77
CA ILE A 158 11.09 -3.37 -17.01
C ILE A 158 10.20 -2.56 -17.95
N LYS A 159 9.00 -3.08 -18.25
CA LYS A 159 8.10 -2.51 -19.25
C LYS A 159 7.39 -1.24 -18.74
N PHE A 160 7.04 -1.21 -17.46
CA PHE A 160 6.40 -0.09 -16.76
C PHE A 160 6.65 -0.21 -15.25
N SER A 161 6.31 0.82 -14.49
CA SER A 161 6.33 0.76 -13.03
C SER A 161 4.98 1.18 -12.44
N ILE A 162 4.72 0.78 -11.19
CA ILE A 162 3.53 1.17 -10.42
C ILE A 162 3.97 1.78 -9.10
N ASN A 163 3.48 2.99 -8.83
CA ASN A 163 3.56 3.65 -7.53
C ASN A 163 2.26 3.42 -6.77
N PHE A 164 2.32 2.71 -5.66
CA PHE A 164 1.16 2.30 -4.86
C PHE A 164 0.63 3.39 -3.92
N GLY A 165 0.95 4.64 -4.18
CA GLY A 165 0.40 5.79 -3.46
C GLY A 165 1.31 6.33 -2.36
N ASP A 166 0.79 7.29 -1.63
CA ASP A 166 1.49 8.01 -0.58
C ASP A 166 2.88 8.52 -1.01
N THR A 167 2.86 9.31 -2.10
CA THR A 167 4.06 9.88 -2.73
C THR A 167 4.75 10.89 -1.82
N ILE A 168 3.99 11.72 -1.11
CA ILE A 168 4.48 12.69 -0.12
C ILE A 168 3.82 12.46 1.24
N ASP A 169 4.50 12.80 2.34
CA ASP A 169 4.00 12.59 3.69
C ASP A 169 2.97 13.64 4.12
N GLY A 170 2.03 13.24 4.98
CA GLY A 170 1.02 14.12 5.55
C GLY A 170 1.56 15.25 6.42
N PHE A 171 2.78 15.09 6.97
CA PHE A 171 3.51 16.13 7.71
C PHE A 171 4.28 17.10 6.81
N CYS A 172 4.28 16.89 5.49
CA CYS A 172 4.84 17.88 4.57
C CYS A 172 4.17 19.25 4.80
N PRO A 173 4.95 20.35 4.98
CA PRO A 173 4.38 21.69 5.10
C PRO A 173 3.47 22.00 3.91
N LYS A 174 2.28 22.55 4.17
CA LYS A 174 1.23 22.70 3.14
C LYS A 174 1.65 23.65 2.00
N ASP A 175 2.43 24.65 2.31
CA ASP A 175 3.03 25.57 1.35
C ASP A 175 4.11 24.92 0.46
N LYS A 176 4.68 23.80 0.89
CA LYS A 176 5.70 23.02 0.16
C LYS A 176 5.14 21.75 -0.51
N SER A 177 3.87 21.39 -0.27
CA SER A 177 3.30 20.11 -0.75
C SER A 177 3.40 19.95 -2.27
N LEU A 178 3.13 21.00 -3.04
CA LEU A 178 3.24 20.94 -4.49
C LEU A 178 4.71 20.76 -4.95
N TRP A 179 5.64 21.46 -4.34
CA TRP A 179 7.08 21.33 -4.62
C TRP A 179 7.58 19.93 -4.26
N ALA A 180 7.20 19.39 -3.11
CA ALA A 180 7.58 18.05 -2.67
C ALA A 180 7.01 16.97 -3.62
N MET A 181 5.75 17.12 -4.04
CA MET A 181 5.13 16.23 -5.02
C MET A 181 5.89 16.24 -6.34
N GLN A 182 6.15 17.44 -6.90
CA GLN A 182 6.86 17.56 -8.17
C GLN A 182 8.26 16.95 -8.07
N LYS A 183 8.97 17.21 -6.97
CA LYS A 183 10.31 16.64 -6.74
C LYS A 183 10.33 15.11 -6.78
N VAL A 184 9.33 14.45 -6.24
CA VAL A 184 9.21 12.98 -6.28
C VAL A 184 8.81 12.52 -7.68
N LEU A 185 7.89 13.24 -8.35
CA LEU A 185 7.49 12.91 -9.72
C LEU A 185 8.65 13.06 -10.71
N ASP A 186 9.51 14.07 -10.55
CA ASP A 186 10.71 14.23 -11.36
C ASP A 186 11.68 13.03 -11.24
N GLU A 187 11.68 12.32 -10.09
CA GLU A 187 12.46 11.09 -9.96
C GLU A 187 11.79 9.90 -10.68
N PHE A 188 10.46 9.78 -10.64
CA PHE A 188 9.75 8.78 -11.43
C PHE A 188 9.92 9.00 -12.94
N GLU A 189 9.94 10.25 -13.39
CA GLU A 189 10.13 10.60 -14.82
C GLU A 189 11.52 10.23 -15.37
N LYS A 190 12.48 9.88 -14.52
CA LYS A 190 13.79 9.34 -14.95
C LYS A 190 13.74 7.85 -15.29
N PHE A 191 12.63 7.19 -15.04
CA PHE A 191 12.42 5.80 -15.47
C PHE A 191 12.17 5.76 -16.98
N ASP A 192 12.81 4.83 -17.70
CA ASP A 192 12.73 4.72 -19.16
C ASP A 192 11.38 4.22 -19.69
N GLY A 193 10.45 3.81 -18.81
CA GLY A 193 9.10 3.37 -19.14
C GLY A 193 8.01 4.22 -18.49
N PRO A 194 6.73 3.99 -18.78
CA PRO A 194 5.62 4.67 -18.12
C PRO A 194 5.50 4.25 -16.66
N THR A 195 5.15 5.20 -15.79
CA THR A 195 4.75 4.93 -14.41
C THR A 195 3.25 5.13 -14.22
N TYR A 196 2.59 4.12 -13.69
CA TYR A 196 1.17 4.18 -13.30
C TYR A 196 1.08 4.55 -11.83
N HIS A 197 0.29 5.54 -11.51
CA HIS A 197 0.19 6.09 -10.17
C HIS A 197 -1.20 5.86 -9.57
N MET A 198 -1.24 5.73 -8.24
CA MET A 198 -2.42 5.97 -7.42
C MET A 198 -2.03 6.90 -6.28
N PHE A 199 -2.99 7.51 -5.62
CA PHE A 199 -2.73 8.30 -4.43
C PHE A 199 -3.23 7.56 -3.18
N GLY A 200 -2.64 7.87 -2.02
CA GLY A 200 -3.08 7.42 -0.71
C GLY A 200 -3.55 8.60 0.16
N ASN A 201 -3.82 8.32 1.44
CA ASN A 201 -4.29 9.32 2.40
C ASN A 201 -3.29 10.47 2.61
N HIS A 202 -1.99 10.19 2.64
CA HIS A 202 -0.98 11.23 2.82
C HIS A 202 -0.92 12.21 1.64
N CYS A 203 -1.16 11.74 0.41
CA CYS A 203 -1.34 12.63 -0.74
C CYS A 203 -2.55 13.54 -0.57
N LEU A 204 -3.70 12.97 -0.14
CA LEU A 204 -4.97 13.67 0.04
C LEU A 204 -4.97 14.62 1.24
N TYR A 205 -4.13 14.42 2.24
CA TYR A 205 -3.89 15.42 3.31
C TYR A 205 -3.25 16.69 2.78
N ASN A 206 -2.52 16.62 1.67
CA ASN A 206 -1.69 17.70 1.15
C ASN A 206 -2.32 18.46 -0.01
N LEU A 207 -2.93 17.74 -0.96
CA LEU A 207 -3.42 18.30 -2.21
C LEU A 207 -4.83 17.81 -2.51
N PRO A 208 -5.70 18.65 -3.11
CA PRO A 208 -7.03 18.22 -3.52
C PRO A 208 -6.95 17.17 -4.63
N ARG A 209 -7.95 16.28 -4.65
CA ARG A 209 -8.09 15.15 -5.59
C ARG A 209 -7.89 15.55 -7.06
N SER A 210 -8.59 16.58 -7.52
CA SER A 210 -8.50 17.05 -8.91
C SER A 210 -7.07 17.44 -9.31
N LYS A 211 -6.34 18.06 -8.37
CA LYS A 211 -4.94 18.42 -8.58
C LYS A 211 -4.02 17.19 -8.62
N LEU A 212 -4.27 16.21 -7.77
CA LEU A 212 -3.52 14.94 -7.76
C LEU A 212 -3.72 14.16 -9.04
N VAL A 213 -4.95 14.01 -9.53
CA VAL A 213 -5.25 13.32 -10.80
C VAL A 213 -4.45 13.93 -11.95
N ALA A 214 -4.40 15.27 -12.03
CA ALA A 214 -3.67 15.98 -13.06
C ALA A 214 -2.14 15.81 -12.93
N LEU A 215 -1.59 15.99 -11.71
CA LEU A 215 -0.14 15.86 -11.45
C LEU A 215 0.38 14.45 -11.70
N LEU A 216 -0.37 13.44 -11.28
CA LEU A 216 -0.03 12.04 -11.43
C LEU A 216 -0.34 11.52 -12.85
N LYS A 217 -0.82 12.39 -13.76
CA LYS A 217 -1.13 12.05 -15.15
C LYS A 217 -2.00 10.80 -15.26
N MET A 218 -2.97 10.64 -14.34
CA MET A 218 -3.85 9.47 -14.35
C MET A 218 -4.64 9.44 -15.66
N PRO A 219 -4.78 8.27 -16.30
CA PRO A 219 -5.44 8.15 -17.62
C PRO A 219 -6.96 8.22 -17.48
N THR A 220 -7.46 9.28 -16.85
CA THR A 220 -8.88 9.52 -16.62
C THR A 220 -9.25 10.93 -17.10
N GLY A 221 -10.42 11.09 -17.70
CA GLY A 221 -10.90 12.39 -18.19
C GLY A 221 -11.62 13.26 -17.15
N SER A 222 -11.54 12.92 -15.85
CA SER A 222 -12.31 13.56 -14.77
C SER A 222 -11.59 13.47 -13.45
N ASP A 223 -12.23 13.85 -12.33
CA ASP A 223 -11.73 13.68 -10.95
C ASP A 223 -11.68 12.20 -10.50
N ARG A 224 -11.98 11.26 -11.37
CA ARG A 224 -11.84 9.82 -11.13
C ARG A 224 -10.37 9.46 -11.02
N ALA A 225 -10.03 8.61 -10.07
CA ALA A 225 -8.68 8.11 -9.87
C ALA A 225 -8.60 6.58 -9.98
N TYR A 226 -9.57 5.97 -10.68
CA TYR A 226 -9.58 4.55 -11.01
C TYR A 226 -9.57 4.36 -12.53
N TYR A 227 -8.84 3.36 -12.99
CA TYR A 227 -8.63 3.07 -14.40
C TYR A 227 -8.09 1.65 -14.59
N ASP A 228 -8.05 1.19 -15.83
CA ASP A 228 -7.42 -0.07 -16.20
C ASP A 228 -6.53 0.07 -17.43
N PHE A 229 -5.62 -0.87 -17.61
CA PHE A 229 -4.75 -0.96 -18.77
C PHE A 229 -4.26 -2.39 -18.98
N SER A 230 -3.90 -2.74 -20.23
CA SER A 230 -3.35 -4.05 -20.60
C SER A 230 -1.95 -3.88 -21.19
N PRO A 231 -0.90 -4.36 -20.50
CA PRO A 231 0.47 -4.32 -21.03
C PRO A 231 0.70 -5.33 -22.15
N CYS A 232 -0.12 -6.39 -22.21
CA CYS A 232 -0.16 -7.40 -23.26
C CYS A 232 -1.56 -8.02 -23.30
N PRO A 233 -1.90 -8.81 -24.35
CA PRO A 233 -3.22 -9.41 -24.48
C PRO A 233 -3.63 -10.33 -23.33
N GLU A 234 -2.67 -10.96 -22.67
CA GLU A 234 -2.88 -11.97 -21.61
C GLU A 234 -3.10 -11.36 -20.21
N TYR A 235 -2.83 -10.06 -20.05
CA TYR A 235 -2.89 -9.41 -18.73
C TYR A 235 -3.64 -8.08 -18.75
N ARG A 236 -4.43 -7.86 -17.70
CA ARG A 236 -5.09 -6.60 -17.39
C ARG A 236 -4.77 -6.14 -15.98
N PHE A 237 -4.41 -4.89 -15.83
CA PHE A 237 -4.21 -4.22 -14.56
C PHE A 237 -5.40 -3.30 -14.30
N VAL A 238 -5.95 -3.38 -13.09
CA VAL A 238 -7.08 -2.56 -12.65
C VAL A 238 -6.63 -1.78 -11.43
N VAL A 239 -6.59 -0.47 -11.53
CA VAL A 239 -6.22 0.45 -10.44
C VAL A 239 -7.48 0.99 -9.80
N LEU A 240 -7.65 0.73 -8.53
CA LEU A 240 -8.79 1.19 -7.73
C LEU A 240 -8.45 2.48 -6.99
N ASP A 241 -9.42 3.38 -6.92
CA ASP A 241 -9.43 4.53 -6.04
C ASP A 241 -10.04 4.12 -4.68
N ALA A 242 -9.19 3.84 -3.72
CA ALA A 242 -9.58 3.44 -2.38
C ALA A 242 -10.19 4.58 -1.52
N TYR A 243 -10.17 5.82 -2.05
CA TYR A 243 -10.70 7.03 -1.41
C TYR A 243 -11.85 7.66 -2.19
N ASP A 244 -12.44 6.93 -3.12
CA ASP A 244 -13.62 7.35 -3.89
C ASP A 244 -14.82 7.64 -2.95
N PHE A 245 -14.99 6.82 -1.92
CA PHE A 245 -15.86 7.09 -0.79
C PHE A 245 -15.02 7.21 0.49
N SER A 246 -14.74 8.45 0.92
CA SER A 246 -13.85 8.73 2.06
C SER A 246 -14.15 10.10 2.67
N ALA A 247 -13.73 10.28 3.91
CA ALA A 247 -13.68 11.59 4.57
C ALA A 247 -12.47 12.45 4.12
N LEU A 248 -11.69 11.96 3.16
CA LEU A 248 -10.47 12.58 2.63
C LEU A 248 -10.58 12.83 1.12
N GLY A 249 -9.92 13.87 0.66
CA GLY A 249 -9.76 14.17 -0.76
C GLY A 249 -10.91 14.90 -1.42
N TRP A 250 -12.11 14.84 -0.89
CA TRP A 250 -13.26 15.64 -1.30
C TRP A 250 -13.36 16.94 -0.49
N PRO A 251 -13.95 18.01 -1.02
CA PRO A 251 -14.24 19.21 -0.23
C PRO A 251 -15.04 18.89 1.05
N GLN A 252 -14.87 19.71 2.09
CA GLN A 252 -15.51 19.46 3.38
C GLN A 252 -17.05 19.46 3.31
N ASP A 253 -17.63 20.27 2.42
CA ASP A 253 -19.07 20.39 2.15
C ASP A 253 -19.58 19.40 1.08
N HIS A 254 -18.71 18.55 0.55
CA HIS A 254 -19.09 17.57 -0.47
C HIS A 254 -19.96 16.46 0.13
N PRO A 255 -21.02 16.00 -0.58
CA PRO A 255 -21.92 14.94 -0.09
C PRO A 255 -21.20 13.64 0.31
N VAL A 256 -20.13 13.26 -0.41
CA VAL A 256 -19.31 12.09 -0.08
C VAL A 256 -18.64 12.25 1.26
N THR A 257 -18.05 13.42 1.56
CA THR A 257 -17.42 13.70 2.85
C THR A 257 -18.43 13.59 3.99
N ALA A 258 -19.61 14.18 3.83
CA ALA A 258 -20.69 14.12 4.83
C ALA A 258 -21.16 12.67 5.07
N ALA A 259 -21.35 11.89 4.00
CA ALA A 259 -21.74 10.49 4.09
C ALA A 259 -20.66 9.61 4.74
N ALA A 260 -19.38 9.84 4.40
CA ALA A 260 -18.24 9.12 4.98
C ALA A 260 -18.07 9.44 6.47
N MET A 261 -18.23 10.71 6.86
CA MET A 261 -18.19 11.08 8.28
C MET A 261 -19.35 10.46 9.07
N LYS A 262 -20.55 10.42 8.49
CA LYS A 262 -21.70 9.76 9.10
C LYS A 262 -21.42 8.27 9.33
N LEU A 263 -20.85 7.56 8.32
CA LEU A 263 -20.45 6.15 8.48
C LEU A 263 -19.43 5.98 9.62
N LEU A 264 -18.44 6.87 9.69
CA LEU A 264 -17.45 6.83 10.78
C LEU A 264 -18.09 7.10 12.16
N ASP A 265 -19.05 7.99 12.26
CA ASP A 265 -19.77 8.25 13.52
C ASP A 265 -20.59 7.05 13.97
N GLU A 266 -21.16 6.29 13.03
CA GLU A 266 -21.92 5.07 13.30
C GLU A 266 -21.03 3.87 13.69
N LYS A 267 -19.82 3.78 13.09
CA LYS A 267 -18.96 2.59 13.21
C LYS A 267 -17.83 2.75 14.23
N ASN A 268 -17.36 3.96 14.47
CA ASN A 268 -16.25 4.26 15.37
C ASN A 268 -16.69 5.20 16.49
N PRO A 269 -16.81 4.72 17.75
CA PRO A 269 -17.29 5.51 18.86
C PRO A 269 -16.29 6.55 19.37
N ASN A 270 -15.02 6.49 18.89
CA ASN A 270 -13.98 7.39 19.37
C ASN A 270 -14.21 8.83 18.89
N THR A 271 -13.88 9.80 19.75
CA THR A 271 -13.89 11.23 19.38
C THR A 271 -12.86 11.52 18.30
N ASP A 272 -11.64 10.97 18.43
CA ASP A 272 -10.66 10.95 17.34
C ASP A 272 -10.97 9.78 16.41
N LYS A 273 -11.51 10.09 15.25
CA LYS A 273 -11.83 9.09 14.22
C LYS A 273 -10.62 8.41 13.60
N ASN A 274 -9.39 8.82 13.92
CA ASN A 274 -8.18 8.07 13.55
C ASN A 274 -7.79 7.01 14.58
N SER A 275 -8.42 6.98 15.77
CA SER A 275 -8.17 5.94 16.76
C SER A 275 -9.01 4.69 16.48
N PRO A 276 -8.39 3.50 16.38
CA PRO A 276 -9.07 2.22 16.34
C PRO A 276 -9.34 1.64 17.74
N ASP A 277 -9.14 2.39 18.82
CA ASP A 277 -9.26 1.91 20.19
C ASP A 277 -10.70 1.43 20.50
N GLY A 278 -10.82 0.29 21.16
CA GLY A 278 -12.11 -0.31 21.46
C GLY A 278 -12.82 -0.98 20.27
N LEU A 279 -12.36 -0.77 19.04
CA LEU A 279 -12.82 -1.55 17.89
C LEU A 279 -12.13 -2.92 17.86
N VAL A 280 -12.87 -3.95 17.46
CA VAL A 280 -12.39 -5.33 17.45
C VAL A 280 -12.21 -5.86 16.03
N ASP A 281 -11.26 -6.77 15.86
CA ASP A 281 -10.99 -7.47 14.61
C ASP A 281 -10.97 -6.52 13.38
N VAL A 282 -11.71 -6.89 12.33
CA VAL A 282 -11.77 -6.11 11.09
C VAL A 282 -12.49 -4.76 11.23
N ASP A 283 -13.27 -4.54 12.30
CA ASP A 283 -13.94 -3.26 12.51
C ASP A 283 -12.95 -2.14 12.86
N ARG A 284 -11.72 -2.46 13.24
CA ARG A 284 -10.61 -1.51 13.36
C ARG A 284 -10.36 -0.71 12.10
N ARG A 285 -10.81 -1.18 10.91
CA ARG A 285 -10.70 -0.48 9.64
C ARG A 285 -11.49 0.83 9.57
N PHE A 286 -12.51 1.00 10.41
CA PHE A 286 -13.33 2.22 10.42
C PHE A 286 -12.62 3.38 11.10
N VAL A 287 -11.51 3.81 10.49
CA VAL A 287 -10.71 4.96 10.88
C VAL A 287 -10.63 5.96 9.72
N LYS A 288 -10.50 7.26 10.04
CA LYS A 288 -10.63 8.36 9.09
C LYS A 288 -9.56 8.34 7.99
N PHE A 289 -8.41 7.76 8.26
CA PHE A 289 -7.32 7.67 7.27
C PHE A 289 -7.53 6.55 6.22
N ASN A 290 -8.58 5.74 6.35
CA ASN A 290 -9.02 4.80 5.33
C ASN A 290 -10.17 5.35 4.49
N GLY A 291 -10.61 4.55 3.53
CA GLY A 291 -11.71 4.85 2.63
C GLY A 291 -12.33 3.58 2.06
N ALA A 292 -13.15 3.77 1.06
CA ALA A 292 -13.89 2.72 0.37
C ALA A 292 -13.98 2.99 -1.13
N VAL A 293 -14.29 1.95 -1.89
CA VAL A 293 -14.69 2.01 -3.29
C VAL A 293 -16.16 2.41 -3.37
N GLY A 294 -16.47 3.48 -4.11
CA GLY A 294 -17.83 3.96 -4.29
C GLY A 294 -18.67 3.06 -5.19
N LYS A 295 -20.00 3.26 -5.17
CA LYS A 295 -20.95 2.41 -5.91
C LYS A 295 -20.74 2.40 -7.42
N GLU A 296 -20.44 3.56 -8.00
CA GLU A 296 -20.16 3.66 -9.45
C GLU A 296 -18.89 2.90 -9.82
N GLN A 297 -17.85 3.00 -9.00
CA GLN A 297 -16.62 2.28 -9.21
C GLN A 297 -16.80 0.76 -8.99
N LEU A 298 -17.63 0.31 -8.04
CA LEU A 298 -17.99 -1.10 -7.87
C LEU A 298 -18.69 -1.66 -9.13
N SER A 299 -19.61 -0.90 -9.71
CA SER A 299 -20.25 -1.29 -10.98
C SER A 299 -19.25 -1.37 -12.12
N TRP A 300 -18.39 -0.35 -12.26
CA TRP A 300 -17.32 -0.33 -13.26
C TRP A 300 -16.34 -1.50 -13.08
N LEU A 301 -15.96 -1.81 -11.84
CA LEU A 301 -15.10 -2.96 -11.54
C LEU A 301 -15.72 -4.26 -12.04
N ASN A 302 -17.02 -4.48 -11.77
CA ASN A 302 -17.73 -5.66 -12.24
C ASN A 302 -17.68 -5.77 -13.79
N ASP A 303 -17.91 -4.66 -14.50
CA ASP A 303 -17.92 -4.63 -15.96
C ASP A 303 -16.50 -4.89 -16.54
N VAL A 304 -15.48 -4.32 -15.92
CA VAL A 304 -14.08 -4.55 -16.32
C VAL A 304 -13.67 -6.00 -16.09
N LEU A 305 -14.08 -6.62 -14.99
CA LEU A 305 -13.75 -8.02 -14.70
C LEU A 305 -14.51 -8.98 -15.62
N GLN A 306 -15.76 -8.64 -15.99
CA GLN A 306 -16.51 -9.40 -16.99
C GLN A 306 -15.81 -9.35 -18.35
N ASP A 307 -15.45 -8.16 -18.85
CA ASP A 307 -14.72 -8.01 -20.11
C ASP A 307 -13.37 -8.74 -20.10
N ALA A 308 -12.63 -8.66 -18.99
CA ALA A 308 -11.36 -9.39 -18.83
C ALA A 308 -11.54 -10.91 -18.84
N SER A 309 -12.61 -11.40 -18.22
CA SER A 309 -12.99 -12.82 -18.23
C SER A 309 -13.32 -13.29 -19.63
N ASP A 310 -14.14 -12.54 -20.37
CA ASP A 310 -14.52 -12.85 -21.76
C ASP A 310 -13.31 -12.87 -22.71
N ARG A 311 -12.32 -12.00 -22.44
CA ARG A 311 -11.03 -11.94 -23.16
C ARG A 311 -9.98 -12.91 -22.65
N ARG A 312 -10.29 -13.70 -21.62
CA ARG A 312 -9.36 -14.67 -21.00
C ARG A 312 -8.07 -14.03 -20.50
N GLN A 313 -8.16 -12.84 -19.91
CA GLN A 313 -7.02 -12.13 -19.36
C GLN A 313 -6.77 -12.53 -17.89
N ASN A 314 -5.51 -12.59 -17.47
CA ASN A 314 -5.16 -12.60 -16.05
C ASN A 314 -5.25 -11.18 -15.51
N VAL A 315 -6.01 -10.97 -14.43
CA VAL A 315 -6.22 -9.65 -13.84
C VAL A 315 -5.36 -9.47 -12.60
N VAL A 316 -4.69 -8.33 -12.51
CA VAL A 316 -3.99 -7.83 -11.31
C VAL A 316 -4.72 -6.58 -10.85
N LEU A 317 -5.27 -6.62 -9.63
CA LEU A 317 -5.83 -5.44 -8.98
C LEU A 317 -4.76 -4.69 -8.20
N CYS A 318 -4.77 -3.37 -8.29
CA CYS A 318 -3.89 -2.47 -7.58
C CYS A 318 -4.72 -1.44 -6.82
N SER A 319 -4.46 -1.27 -5.52
CA SER A 319 -5.12 -0.30 -4.66
C SER A 319 -4.12 0.26 -3.66
N HIS A 320 -4.33 1.47 -3.14
CA HIS A 320 -3.52 1.90 -2.02
C HIS A 320 -3.88 1.13 -0.74
N LEU A 321 -5.19 1.01 -0.43
CA LEU A 321 -5.65 0.25 0.72
C LEU A 321 -5.73 -1.25 0.42
N PRO A 322 -5.24 -2.11 1.33
CA PRO A 322 -5.40 -3.56 1.26
C PRO A 322 -6.88 -4.01 1.30
N MET A 323 -7.16 -5.16 0.67
CA MET A 323 -8.51 -5.70 0.49
C MET A 323 -8.71 -7.09 1.13
N ASP A 324 -7.69 -7.64 1.79
CA ASP A 324 -7.81 -8.94 2.48
C ASP A 324 -7.27 -8.87 3.90
N PRO A 325 -8.07 -9.27 4.91
CA PRO A 325 -7.65 -9.23 6.32
C PRO A 325 -6.43 -10.10 6.64
N GLY A 326 -6.14 -11.11 5.81
CA GLY A 326 -4.99 -12.00 6.02
C GLY A 326 -3.65 -11.39 5.61
N ALA A 327 -3.66 -10.30 4.83
CA ALA A 327 -2.47 -9.64 4.31
C ALA A 327 -2.17 -8.27 4.95
N VAL A 328 -2.86 -7.89 6.04
CA VAL A 328 -2.79 -6.53 6.56
C VAL A 328 -3.14 -6.46 8.05
N TYR A 329 -2.61 -5.45 8.75
CA TYR A 329 -3.12 -5.07 10.05
C TYR A 329 -4.55 -4.50 9.92
N PRO A 330 -5.54 -4.95 10.72
CA PRO A 330 -6.95 -4.62 10.51
C PRO A 330 -7.28 -3.13 10.40
N ALA A 331 -6.54 -2.24 11.10
CA ALA A 331 -6.77 -0.81 11.02
C ALA A 331 -6.35 -0.19 9.68
N ALA A 332 -5.60 -0.90 8.83
CA ALA A 332 -5.21 -0.43 7.50
C ALA A 332 -6.03 -1.06 6.37
N LEU A 333 -7.08 -1.82 6.69
CA LEU A 333 -7.95 -2.48 5.72
C LEU A 333 -8.97 -1.49 5.14
N MET A 334 -9.30 -1.64 3.87
CA MET A 334 -10.35 -0.88 3.18
C MET A 334 -11.71 -1.03 3.88
N TRP A 335 -12.52 0.04 4.01
CA TRP A 335 -13.80 -0.01 4.73
C TRP A 335 -14.76 -1.05 4.17
N ASN A 336 -14.94 -1.10 2.86
CA ASN A 336 -15.84 -2.05 2.19
C ASN A 336 -15.09 -3.12 1.39
N TYR A 337 -13.99 -3.63 1.95
CA TYR A 337 -13.21 -4.71 1.34
C TYR A 337 -14.07 -5.93 0.98
N ASP A 338 -15.06 -6.23 1.78
CA ASP A 338 -16.00 -7.34 1.60
C ASP A 338 -16.88 -7.19 0.35
N GLU A 339 -17.38 -5.97 0.05
CA GLU A 339 -18.12 -5.66 -1.18
C GLU A 339 -17.22 -5.78 -2.42
N VAL A 340 -16.00 -5.26 -2.35
CA VAL A 340 -15.02 -5.40 -3.44
C VAL A 340 -14.70 -6.86 -3.68
N MET A 341 -14.40 -7.62 -2.63
CA MET A 341 -14.06 -9.03 -2.73
C MET A 341 -15.26 -9.90 -3.15
N ALA A 342 -16.49 -9.50 -2.82
CA ALA A 342 -17.69 -10.17 -3.33
C ALA A 342 -17.81 -10.07 -4.85
N ILE A 343 -17.36 -8.96 -5.46
CA ILE A 343 -17.29 -8.82 -6.92
C ILE A 343 -16.10 -9.64 -7.46
N VAL A 344 -14.92 -9.46 -6.91
CA VAL A 344 -13.68 -10.13 -7.34
C VAL A 344 -13.84 -11.65 -7.41
N ARG A 345 -14.46 -12.24 -6.39
CA ARG A 345 -14.67 -13.70 -6.27
C ARG A 345 -15.68 -14.29 -7.24
N ARG A 346 -16.40 -13.48 -8.02
CA ARG A 346 -17.25 -13.97 -9.12
C ARG A 346 -16.45 -14.37 -10.36
N TYR A 347 -15.21 -13.89 -10.45
CA TYR A 347 -14.37 -14.00 -11.65
C TYR A 347 -13.08 -14.74 -11.37
N ASN A 348 -12.89 -15.89 -12.05
CA ASN A 348 -11.67 -16.69 -11.93
C ASN A 348 -10.45 -16.05 -12.61
N CYS A 349 -10.62 -14.91 -13.29
CA CYS A 349 -9.53 -14.23 -13.97
C CYS A 349 -8.63 -13.41 -13.02
N VAL A 350 -9.10 -13.05 -11.81
CA VAL A 350 -8.30 -12.27 -10.86
C VAL A 350 -7.24 -13.16 -10.21
N ARG A 351 -5.97 -12.78 -10.36
CA ARG A 351 -4.83 -13.56 -9.89
C ARG A 351 -4.19 -13.00 -8.62
N ALA A 352 -4.05 -11.68 -8.57
CA ALA A 352 -3.42 -11.01 -7.43
C ALA A 352 -4.01 -9.63 -7.18
N CYS A 353 -3.98 -9.22 -5.90
CA CYS A 353 -4.28 -7.90 -5.41
C CYS A 353 -3.03 -7.34 -4.72
N PHE A 354 -2.52 -6.20 -5.18
CA PHE A 354 -1.39 -5.51 -4.56
C PHE A 354 -1.86 -4.24 -3.87
N ALA A 355 -1.25 -3.91 -2.72
CA ALA A 355 -1.55 -2.69 -1.98
C ALA A 355 -0.31 -2.12 -1.28
N GLY A 356 -0.38 -0.84 -0.87
CA GLY A 356 0.54 -0.17 0.05
C GLY A 356 -0.10 0.01 1.43
N HIS A 357 0.06 1.20 2.02
CA HIS A 357 -0.61 1.70 3.22
C HIS A 357 -0.20 1.03 4.55
N ASP A 358 -0.20 -0.29 4.66
CA ASP A 358 0.36 -0.99 5.81
C ASP A 358 1.87 -1.19 5.58
N HIS A 359 2.64 -0.28 6.12
CA HIS A 359 4.08 -0.16 5.88
C HIS A 359 4.89 -1.43 6.20
N LYS A 360 4.34 -2.30 7.04
CA LYS A 360 4.98 -3.56 7.43
C LYS A 360 4.96 -4.60 6.31
N GLY A 361 4.05 -4.44 5.36
CA GLY A 361 3.79 -5.44 4.35
C GLY A 361 3.03 -6.66 4.87
N GLY A 362 2.58 -7.51 3.96
CA GLY A 362 1.87 -8.74 4.29
C GLY A 362 1.54 -9.57 3.06
N TYR A 363 1.22 -10.85 3.28
CA TYR A 363 0.85 -11.76 2.21
C TYR A 363 -0.15 -12.81 2.67
N SER A 364 -1.16 -13.04 1.87
CA SER A 364 -2.14 -14.12 2.04
C SER A 364 -2.61 -14.65 0.69
N VAL A 365 -3.25 -15.81 0.72
CA VAL A 365 -3.99 -16.38 -0.42
C VAL A 365 -5.39 -16.70 0.07
N ASP A 366 -6.40 -16.09 -0.55
CA ASP A 366 -7.77 -16.31 -0.11
C ASP A 366 -8.32 -17.68 -0.54
N SER A 367 -9.54 -18.01 -0.07
CA SER A 367 -10.18 -19.28 -0.37
C SER A 367 -10.45 -19.50 -1.87
N HIS A 368 -10.46 -18.43 -2.68
CA HIS A 368 -10.64 -18.48 -4.14
C HIS A 368 -9.30 -18.55 -4.91
N GLY A 369 -8.16 -18.49 -4.19
CA GLY A 369 -6.81 -18.55 -4.77
C GLY A 369 -6.29 -17.23 -5.28
N VAL A 370 -6.94 -16.13 -4.92
CA VAL A 370 -6.44 -14.80 -5.18
C VAL A 370 -5.31 -14.50 -4.19
N HIS A 371 -4.17 -14.09 -4.71
CA HIS A 371 -3.01 -13.69 -3.92
C HIS A 371 -3.17 -12.21 -3.49
N HIS A 372 -3.00 -11.93 -2.20
CA HIS A 372 -3.02 -10.59 -1.66
C HIS A 372 -1.64 -10.25 -1.13
N ARG A 373 -1.02 -9.19 -1.66
CA ARG A 373 0.31 -8.73 -1.28
C ARG A 373 0.29 -7.25 -0.92
N THR A 374 0.45 -6.94 0.36
CA THR A 374 0.69 -5.59 0.85
C THR A 374 2.20 -5.33 0.86
N LEU A 375 2.63 -4.22 0.26
CA LEU A 375 4.03 -3.90 0.02
C LEU A 375 4.62 -3.15 1.22
N GLU A 376 5.88 -3.41 1.50
CA GLU A 376 6.66 -2.70 2.52
C GLU A 376 6.96 -1.27 2.06
N ALA A 377 6.90 -0.30 3.00
CA ALA A 377 7.04 1.12 2.71
C ALA A 377 8.50 1.55 2.47
N ALA A 378 8.71 2.38 1.46
CA ALA A 378 9.99 3.01 1.20
C ALA A 378 10.39 4.00 2.33
N LEU A 379 9.42 4.67 2.96
CA LEU A 379 9.62 5.61 4.06
C LEU A 379 10.37 5.02 5.27
N GLU A 380 10.12 3.74 5.58
CA GLU A 380 10.64 3.10 6.78
C GLU A 380 12.01 2.42 6.56
N CYS A 381 12.59 2.57 5.37
CA CYS A 381 13.92 2.07 5.06
C CYS A 381 15.03 2.90 5.72
N PRO A 382 15.84 2.32 6.62
CA PRO A 382 17.04 2.98 7.11
C PRO A 382 17.96 3.42 5.96
N PRO A 383 18.77 4.49 6.13
CA PRO A 383 19.76 4.90 5.15
C PRO A 383 20.64 3.74 4.68
N GLY A 384 20.74 3.58 3.35
CA GLY A 384 21.50 2.49 2.72
C GLY A 384 20.69 1.23 2.43
N THR A 385 19.43 1.13 2.90
CA THR A 385 18.51 0.02 2.56
C THR A 385 17.38 0.49 1.65
N SER A 386 16.61 -0.45 1.11
CA SER A 386 15.56 -0.19 0.13
C SER A 386 14.37 -1.13 0.32
N ALA A 387 13.16 -0.64 0.03
CA ALA A 387 11.96 -1.45 -0.15
C ALA A 387 11.31 -1.06 -1.49
N PHE A 388 11.70 -1.74 -2.52
CA PHE A 388 11.10 -1.74 -3.87
C PHE A 388 11.36 -3.09 -4.51
N GLY A 389 10.69 -3.38 -5.60
CA GLY A 389 10.91 -4.63 -6.31
C GLY A 389 10.56 -4.52 -7.79
N HIS A 390 10.61 -5.67 -8.44
CA HIS A 390 9.99 -5.88 -9.73
C HIS A 390 9.24 -7.21 -9.73
N ILE A 391 8.24 -7.30 -10.59
CA ILE A 391 7.44 -8.50 -10.74
C ILE A 391 7.63 -9.05 -12.14
N GLU A 392 8.03 -10.32 -12.21
CA GLU A 392 8.07 -11.10 -13.43
C GLU A 392 6.70 -11.77 -13.63
N ALA A 393 6.02 -11.44 -14.73
CA ALA A 393 4.72 -12.00 -15.07
C ALA A 393 4.86 -13.17 -16.03
N TYR A 394 4.40 -14.32 -15.61
CA TYR A 394 4.38 -15.56 -16.39
C TYR A 394 2.92 -15.94 -16.73
N PRO A 395 2.68 -16.88 -17.66
CA PRO A 395 1.33 -17.36 -17.94
C PRO A 395 0.63 -18.01 -16.74
N ASP A 396 1.39 -18.46 -15.74
CA ASP A 396 0.93 -19.33 -14.65
C ASP A 396 1.32 -18.85 -13.26
N LYS A 397 2.03 -17.73 -13.14
CA LYS A 397 2.44 -17.14 -11.86
C LYS A 397 2.90 -15.70 -12.00
N LEU A 398 2.98 -15.02 -10.88
CA LEU A 398 3.76 -13.81 -10.70
C LEU A 398 4.90 -14.10 -9.72
N LEU A 399 6.09 -13.57 -10.00
CA LEU A 399 7.24 -13.65 -9.10
C LEU A 399 7.68 -12.24 -8.73
N LEU A 400 7.44 -11.84 -7.49
CA LEU A 400 7.99 -10.62 -6.92
C LEU A 400 9.44 -10.88 -6.48
N VAL A 401 10.35 -10.10 -7.03
CA VAL A 401 11.76 -10.03 -6.61
C VAL A 401 11.97 -8.69 -5.92
N GLY A 402 12.11 -8.72 -4.62
CA GLY A 402 12.26 -7.56 -3.76
C GLY A 402 13.71 -7.15 -3.52
N SER A 403 13.91 -5.93 -3.05
CA SER A 403 15.17 -5.44 -2.49
C SER A 403 15.14 -5.53 -0.96
N ASP A 404 16.26 -5.49 -0.32
CA ASP A 404 16.52 -5.50 1.14
C ASP A 404 15.31 -5.69 2.08
N GLY A 405 14.44 -4.67 2.13
CA GLY A 405 13.26 -4.62 3.01
C GLY A 405 11.97 -5.16 2.39
N MET A 406 11.95 -5.49 1.09
CA MET A 406 10.78 -6.06 0.42
C MET A 406 10.97 -7.56 0.18
N ALA A 407 10.08 -8.38 0.73
CA ALA A 407 10.20 -9.83 0.65
C ALA A 407 9.87 -10.38 -0.75
N ASP A 408 10.70 -11.31 -1.25
CA ASP A 408 10.39 -12.09 -2.44
C ASP A 408 9.09 -12.87 -2.23
N THR A 409 8.25 -12.96 -3.27
CA THR A 409 6.96 -13.65 -3.17
C THR A 409 6.63 -14.34 -4.49
N GLU A 410 6.47 -15.65 -4.47
CA GLU A 410 5.99 -16.43 -5.62
C GLU A 410 4.47 -16.65 -5.49
N MET A 411 3.72 -16.28 -6.53
CA MET A 411 2.25 -16.30 -6.59
C MET A 411 1.81 -17.24 -7.73
N CYS A 412 1.71 -18.53 -7.45
CA CYS A 412 1.31 -19.56 -8.43
C CYS A 412 -0.20 -19.58 -8.63
N PHE A 413 -0.68 -19.48 -9.87
CA PHE A 413 -2.10 -19.55 -10.20
C PHE A 413 -2.63 -20.97 -10.10
N ARG A 414 -3.88 -21.13 -9.66
CA ARG A 414 -4.51 -22.45 -9.57
C ARG A 414 -4.61 -23.12 -10.94
N SER A 415 -4.31 -24.42 -11.00
CA SER A 415 -4.36 -25.19 -12.24
C SER A 415 -5.79 -25.37 -12.79
N SER A 416 -6.82 -25.35 -11.95
CA SER A 416 -8.23 -25.36 -12.34
C SER A 416 -8.63 -24.16 -13.20
N ASP A 417 -7.93 -23.03 -13.03
CA ASP A 417 -8.21 -21.80 -13.73
C ASP A 417 -7.71 -21.81 -15.19
N ARG A 418 -6.82 -22.75 -15.53
CA ARG A 418 -6.33 -22.94 -16.90
C ARG A 418 -7.32 -23.68 -17.81
N ALA A 419 -8.18 -24.52 -17.23
CA ALA A 419 -9.21 -25.25 -18.00
C ALA A 419 -10.40 -24.36 -18.37
N ALA A 420 -10.55 -23.21 -17.69
CA ALA A 420 -11.63 -22.24 -17.90
C ALA A 420 -11.19 -21.03 -18.78
N LEU A 421 -9.91 -20.86 -19.02
CA LEU A 421 -9.32 -19.88 -19.93
C LEU A 421 -8.93 -20.56 -21.27
#